data_d79258a6fe66380fb0c4335d641b875d
#
_entry.id   d79258a6fe66380fb0c4335d641b875d
#
_cell.length_a   1.000
_cell.length_b   1.000
_cell.length_c   1.000
_cell.angle_alpha   90.00
_cell.angle_beta   90.00
_cell.angle_gamma   90.00
#
_symmetry.space_group_name_H-M   'P 1'
#
loop_
_entity.id
_entity.type
_entity.pdbx_description
1 polymer ?
#
loop_
_entity_poly.entity_id
_entity_poly.type
_entity_poly.pdbx_seq_one_letter_code
_entity_poly.pdbx_strand_id
1 'polypeptide(L)'
;MKTTRLRLLGAAGALLASSTVWAAGGDLGQVEKQATNWTAIVMFAVFVLATLWITKWAASRTKSAADFYTAGGGITGFQNGLAIAGDYMSAASFLGISAAVMATGYDGLIYSIGFLVGWPVITFLMAERLRNLGKFTFADVAGYRFAQKPIRIFAASGTLVVVAFYLIAQMVGAGSLIKLLFGLDYIYAVIIVGILMMVYVLFGGMTATTWVQIIKAVMLLAG
;
A
#
# COMPACT_ATOMS: atom_id res chain seq x y z
N MET A 1 29.54 -5.04 -28.77
CA MET A 1 28.75 -5.59 -27.64
C MET A 1 28.44 -4.60 -26.51
N LYS A 2 29.28 -3.61 -26.17
CA LYS A 2 29.00 -2.60 -25.12
C LYS A 2 27.88 -1.61 -25.50
N THR A 3 27.82 -1.17 -26.73
CA THR A 3 26.84 -0.19 -27.24
C THR A 3 25.42 -0.72 -27.31
N THR A 4 25.24 -2.03 -27.56
CA THR A 4 23.92 -2.67 -27.62
C THR A 4 23.30 -2.81 -26.21
N ARG A 5 24.14 -3.09 -25.19
CA ARG A 5 23.68 -3.17 -23.79
C ARG A 5 23.26 -1.82 -23.24
N LEU A 6 23.96 -0.72 -23.60
CA LEU A 6 23.57 0.63 -23.20
C LEU A 6 22.22 1.06 -23.83
N ARG A 7 21.98 0.67 -25.08
CA ARG A 7 20.70 0.97 -25.78
C ARG A 7 19.54 0.18 -25.20
N LEU A 8 19.74 -1.07 -24.80
CA LEU A 8 18.72 -1.88 -24.12
C LEU A 8 18.40 -1.37 -22.71
N LEU A 9 19.37 -0.90 -21.96
CA LEU A 9 19.16 -0.28 -20.66
C LEU A 9 18.45 1.07 -20.79
N GLY A 10 18.77 1.86 -21.80
CA GLY A 10 18.06 3.11 -22.10
C GLY A 10 16.60 2.88 -22.53
N ALA A 11 16.35 1.87 -23.35
CA ALA A 11 14.99 1.51 -23.78
C ALA A 11 14.14 0.95 -22.61
N ALA A 12 14.73 0.12 -21.76
CA ALA A 12 14.07 -0.37 -20.55
C ALA A 12 13.76 0.76 -19.56
N GLY A 13 14.67 1.72 -19.39
CA GLY A 13 14.45 2.91 -18.58
C GLY A 13 13.34 3.81 -19.13
N ALA A 14 13.26 3.98 -20.44
CA ALA A 14 12.21 4.76 -21.08
C ALA A 14 10.82 4.09 -20.99
N LEU A 15 10.77 2.74 -21.09
CA LEU A 15 9.53 1.99 -20.92
C LEU A 15 9.03 2.02 -19.47
N LEU A 16 9.94 2.00 -18.51
CA LEU A 16 9.58 2.15 -17.09
C LEU A 16 9.12 3.58 -16.77
N ALA A 17 9.71 4.61 -17.38
CA ALA A 17 9.31 5.99 -17.19
C ALA A 17 7.94 6.31 -17.81
N SER A 18 7.56 5.66 -18.92
CA SER A 18 6.26 5.88 -19.56
C SER A 18 5.10 5.22 -18.84
N SER A 19 5.34 4.15 -18.06
CA SER A 19 4.29 3.47 -17.28
C SER A 19 3.96 4.18 -15.95
N THR A 20 4.80 5.09 -15.48
CA THR A 20 4.59 5.80 -14.21
C THR A 20 3.51 6.87 -14.25
N VAL A 21 3.19 7.39 -15.45
CA VAL A 21 2.19 8.45 -15.63
C VAL A 21 0.76 7.96 -15.37
N TRP A 22 0.49 6.66 -15.52
CA TRP A 22 -0.85 6.08 -15.36
C TRP A 22 -1.15 5.53 -13.96
N ALA A 23 -0.13 5.31 -13.14
CA ALA A 23 -0.29 4.81 -11.78
C ALA A 23 -0.56 5.91 -10.74
N ALA A 24 -0.20 7.14 -11.05
CA ALA A 24 -0.56 8.31 -10.26
C ALA A 24 -1.94 8.78 -10.72
N GLY A 25 -3.01 8.37 -10.10
CA GLY A 25 -4.39 8.70 -10.47
C GLY A 25 -4.52 10.00 -11.28
N GLY A 26 -5.39 10.02 -12.30
CA GLY A 26 -5.48 11.15 -13.24
C GLY A 26 -5.41 12.47 -12.49
N ASP A 27 -4.78 13.47 -13.10
CA ASP A 27 -4.76 14.84 -12.57
C ASP A 27 -6.22 15.25 -12.29
N LEU A 28 -6.60 15.32 -11.03
CA LEU A 28 -7.96 15.69 -10.60
C LEU A 28 -8.27 17.18 -10.88
N GLY A 29 -7.46 17.81 -11.70
CA GLY A 29 -7.58 19.22 -12.06
C GLY A 29 -7.05 20.13 -10.93
N GLN A 30 -7.08 21.42 -11.17
CA GLN A 30 -6.79 22.40 -10.13
C GLN A 30 -7.92 22.36 -9.11
N VAL A 31 -7.67 21.71 -7.97
CA VAL A 31 -8.61 21.69 -6.87
C VAL A 31 -8.78 23.12 -6.37
N GLU A 32 -9.95 23.73 -6.60
CA GLU A 32 -10.29 25.02 -6.03
C GLU A 32 -10.15 24.92 -4.50
N LYS A 33 -9.53 25.93 -3.92
CA LYS A 33 -9.32 26.02 -2.46
C LYS A 33 -10.68 26.17 -1.78
N GLN A 34 -11.23 25.08 -1.31
CA GLN A 34 -12.50 25.09 -0.58
C GLN A 34 -12.32 25.67 0.82
N ALA A 35 -13.41 26.19 1.40
CA ALA A 35 -13.42 26.65 2.77
C ALA A 35 -13.01 25.51 3.72
N THR A 36 -12.22 25.84 4.73
CA THR A 36 -11.68 24.86 5.70
C THR A 36 -12.83 24.11 6.39
N ASN A 37 -12.88 22.79 6.19
CA ASN A 37 -13.88 21.93 6.79
C ASN A 37 -13.40 21.42 8.16
N TRP A 38 -13.72 22.15 9.22
CA TRP A 38 -13.33 21.81 10.59
C TRP A 38 -13.83 20.45 11.04
N THR A 39 -15.03 20.04 10.62
CA THR A 39 -15.58 18.71 10.96
C THR A 39 -14.71 17.60 10.39
N ALA A 40 -14.35 17.69 9.13
CA ALA A 40 -13.46 16.69 8.48
C ALA A 40 -12.06 16.67 9.12
N ILE A 41 -11.51 17.82 9.49
CA ILE A 41 -10.22 17.95 10.17
C ILE A 41 -10.25 17.27 11.54
N VAL A 42 -11.28 17.53 12.34
CA VAL A 42 -11.44 16.91 13.66
C VAL A 42 -11.61 15.39 13.54
N MET A 43 -12.45 14.92 12.62
CA MET A 43 -12.61 13.48 12.38
C MET A 43 -11.29 12.83 11.94
N PHE A 44 -10.55 13.46 11.05
CA PHE A 44 -9.22 12.99 10.64
C PHE A 44 -8.24 12.93 11.82
N ALA A 45 -8.19 13.99 12.64
CA ALA A 45 -7.32 14.04 13.81
C ALA A 45 -7.68 12.94 14.84
N VAL A 46 -8.95 12.70 15.09
CA VAL A 46 -9.42 11.61 15.96
C VAL A 46 -8.99 10.26 15.42
N PHE A 47 -9.13 10.02 14.12
CA PHE A 47 -8.70 8.79 13.49
C PHE A 47 -7.17 8.59 13.58
N VAL A 48 -6.39 9.64 13.30
CA VAL A 48 -4.92 9.61 13.42
C VAL A 48 -4.49 9.29 14.86
N LEU A 49 -5.08 9.95 15.85
CA LEU A 49 -4.78 9.69 17.26
C LEU A 49 -5.14 8.25 17.66
N ALA A 50 -6.28 7.74 17.20
CA ALA A 50 -6.68 6.36 17.42
C ALA A 50 -5.68 5.37 16.80
N THR A 51 -5.23 5.61 15.57
CA THR A 51 -4.23 4.75 14.91
C THR A 51 -2.87 4.80 15.62
N LEU A 52 -2.42 5.96 16.08
CA LEU A 52 -1.20 6.08 16.87
C LEU A 52 -1.31 5.37 18.21
N TRP A 53 -2.47 5.43 18.87
CA TRP A 53 -2.72 4.69 20.10
C TRP A 53 -2.67 3.16 19.87
N ILE A 54 -3.29 2.66 18.80
CA ILE A 54 -3.22 1.25 18.39
C ILE A 54 -1.78 0.85 18.12
N THR A 55 -1.01 1.71 17.44
CA THR A 55 0.41 1.47 17.17
C THR A 55 1.22 1.32 18.45
N LYS A 56 1.01 2.21 19.42
CA LYS A 56 1.65 2.13 20.73
C LYS A 56 1.26 0.85 21.49
N TRP A 57 -0.02 0.50 21.46
CA TRP A 57 -0.52 -0.73 22.08
C TRP A 57 0.10 -1.98 21.42
N ALA A 58 0.15 -2.04 20.09
CA ALA A 58 0.75 -3.14 19.34
C ALA A 58 2.26 -3.25 19.57
N ALA A 59 2.96 -2.11 19.58
CA ALA A 59 4.40 -2.06 19.85
C ALA A 59 4.75 -2.67 21.23
N SER A 60 3.93 -2.43 22.24
CA SER A 60 4.14 -3.01 23.58
C SER A 60 3.99 -4.55 23.61
N ARG A 61 3.32 -5.13 22.63
CA ARG A 61 3.09 -6.57 22.50
C ARG A 61 4.04 -7.28 21.54
N THR A 62 4.72 -6.54 20.67
CA THR A 62 5.67 -7.05 19.70
C THR A 62 7.02 -7.32 20.38
N LYS A 63 7.34 -8.58 20.64
CA LYS A 63 8.57 -8.98 21.35
C LYS A 63 9.52 -9.81 20.48
N SER A 64 9.02 -10.38 19.39
CA SER A 64 9.78 -11.26 18.51
C SER A 64 9.65 -10.84 17.04
N ALA A 65 10.54 -11.36 16.19
CA ALA A 65 10.42 -11.18 14.74
C ALA A 65 9.10 -11.78 14.20
N ALA A 66 8.64 -12.89 14.78
CA ALA A 66 7.35 -13.48 14.41
C ALA A 66 6.17 -12.55 14.76
N ASP A 67 6.19 -11.90 15.92
CA ASP A 67 5.17 -10.91 16.29
C ASP A 67 5.19 -9.72 15.32
N PHE A 68 6.38 -9.27 14.95
CA PHE A 68 6.53 -8.13 14.04
C PHE A 68 6.03 -8.43 12.61
N TYR A 69 6.41 -9.60 12.05
CA TYR A 69 6.11 -9.93 10.66
C TYR A 69 4.80 -10.69 10.45
N THR A 70 4.30 -11.43 11.45
CA THR A 70 3.13 -12.31 11.32
C THR A 70 2.09 -12.12 12.43
N ALA A 71 2.22 -11.06 13.23
CA ALA A 71 1.36 -10.82 14.40
C ALA A 71 1.27 -12.05 15.35
N GLY A 72 2.39 -12.78 15.49
CA GLY A 72 2.47 -13.98 16.34
C GLY A 72 1.58 -15.15 15.89
N GLY A 73 0.99 -15.08 14.70
CA GLY A 73 0.06 -16.10 14.19
C GLY A 73 -1.32 -16.12 14.87
N GLY A 74 -1.61 -15.13 15.72
CA GLY A 74 -2.87 -15.08 16.50
C GLY A 74 -4.06 -14.45 15.77
N ILE A 75 -3.93 -14.08 14.49
CA ILE A 75 -4.98 -13.45 13.71
C ILE A 75 -5.91 -14.53 13.12
N THR A 76 -7.22 -14.40 13.38
CA THR A 76 -8.23 -15.32 12.82
C THR A 76 -8.43 -15.07 11.32
N GLY A 77 -8.96 -16.08 10.60
CA GLY A 77 -9.23 -15.95 9.15
C GLY A 77 -10.16 -14.78 8.82
N PHE A 78 -11.18 -14.53 9.63
CA PHE A 78 -12.10 -13.40 9.45
C PHE A 78 -11.40 -12.05 9.65
N GLN A 79 -10.61 -11.92 10.71
CA GLN A 79 -9.81 -10.72 10.96
C GLN A 79 -8.81 -10.46 9.84
N ASN A 80 -8.14 -11.52 9.36
CA ASN A 80 -7.20 -11.42 8.24
C ASN A 80 -7.91 -11.00 6.95
N GLY A 81 -9.09 -11.55 6.66
CA GLY A 81 -9.90 -11.14 5.52
C GLY A 81 -10.28 -9.65 5.56
N LEU A 82 -10.75 -9.16 6.69
CA LEU A 82 -11.02 -7.73 6.88
C LEU A 82 -9.75 -6.87 6.77
N ALA A 83 -8.64 -7.32 7.31
CA ALA A 83 -7.37 -6.59 7.21
C ALA A 83 -6.89 -6.49 5.75
N ILE A 84 -6.97 -7.58 4.99
CA ILE A 84 -6.62 -7.60 3.56
C ILE A 84 -7.57 -6.68 2.77
N ALA A 85 -8.88 -6.73 3.04
CA ALA A 85 -9.85 -5.84 2.40
C ALA A 85 -9.52 -4.37 2.69
N GLY A 86 -9.21 -4.05 3.95
CA GLY A 86 -8.80 -2.71 4.35
C GLY A 86 -7.48 -2.26 3.70
N ASP A 87 -6.52 -3.17 3.55
CA ASP A 87 -5.26 -2.86 2.87
C ASP A 87 -5.49 -2.60 1.37
N TYR A 88 -6.30 -3.41 0.72
CA TYR A 88 -6.66 -3.24 -0.68
C TYR A 88 -7.37 -1.91 -0.94
N MET A 89 -8.32 -1.49 -0.09
CA MET A 89 -9.03 -0.21 -0.18
C MET A 89 -8.11 0.96 0.23
N SER A 90 -7.08 1.19 -0.54
CA SER A 90 -6.08 2.25 -0.35
C SER A 90 -6.41 3.50 -1.18
N ALA A 91 -5.63 4.57 -1.00
CA ALA A 91 -5.75 5.76 -1.82
C ALA A 91 -5.57 5.45 -3.32
N ALA A 92 -4.62 4.57 -3.66
CA ALA A 92 -4.37 4.20 -5.06
C ALA A 92 -5.52 3.38 -5.66
N SER A 93 -6.03 2.36 -4.95
CA SER A 93 -7.09 1.51 -5.48
C SER A 93 -8.48 2.15 -5.36
N PHE A 94 -8.84 2.69 -4.20
CA PHE A 94 -10.16 3.24 -3.97
C PHE A 94 -10.36 4.59 -4.69
N LEU A 95 -9.48 5.55 -4.44
CA LEU A 95 -9.57 6.87 -5.07
C LEU A 95 -9.10 6.85 -6.53
N GLY A 96 -8.01 6.13 -6.83
CA GLY A 96 -7.44 6.05 -8.16
C GLY A 96 -8.36 5.35 -9.17
N ILE A 97 -8.97 4.23 -8.80
CA ILE A 97 -9.92 3.52 -9.67
C ILE A 97 -11.20 4.33 -9.85
N SER A 98 -11.72 4.93 -8.77
CA SER A 98 -12.90 5.81 -8.85
C SER A 98 -12.66 6.99 -9.80
N ALA A 99 -11.49 7.62 -9.71
CA ALA A 99 -11.09 8.69 -10.63
C ALA A 99 -10.93 8.20 -12.08
N ALA A 100 -10.36 7.00 -12.29
CA ALA A 100 -10.25 6.41 -13.61
C ALA A 100 -11.62 6.13 -14.23
N VAL A 101 -12.56 5.57 -13.47
CA VAL A 101 -13.93 5.34 -13.94
C VAL A 101 -14.64 6.66 -14.24
N MET A 102 -14.44 7.68 -13.42
CA MET A 102 -15.00 9.02 -13.69
C MET A 102 -14.46 9.63 -14.97
N ALA A 103 -13.16 9.45 -15.25
CA ALA A 103 -12.50 10.04 -16.42
C ALA A 103 -12.73 9.26 -17.73
N THR A 104 -12.73 7.93 -17.68
CA THR A 104 -12.74 7.04 -18.87
C THR A 104 -13.96 6.12 -18.94
N GLY A 105 -14.88 6.24 -17.98
CA GLY A 105 -16.08 5.40 -17.92
C GLY A 105 -15.76 3.94 -17.71
N TYR A 106 -16.38 3.06 -18.51
CA TYR A 106 -16.25 1.61 -18.38
C TYR A 106 -14.80 1.09 -18.45
N ASP A 107 -13.96 1.72 -19.24
CA ASP A 107 -12.55 1.33 -19.41
C ASP A 107 -11.77 1.43 -18.09
N GLY A 108 -12.15 2.35 -17.20
CA GLY A 108 -11.57 2.45 -15.86
C GLY A 108 -11.80 1.22 -14.98
N LEU A 109 -12.86 0.43 -15.24
CA LEU A 109 -13.14 -0.82 -14.49
C LEU A 109 -12.19 -1.97 -14.81
N ILE A 110 -11.42 -1.91 -15.90
CA ILE A 110 -10.45 -2.94 -16.26
C ILE A 110 -9.49 -3.23 -15.10
N TYR A 111 -9.07 -2.20 -14.37
CA TYR A 111 -8.21 -2.34 -13.21
C TYR A 111 -8.88 -3.12 -12.08
N SER A 112 -10.14 -2.82 -11.76
CA SER A 112 -10.91 -3.57 -10.75
C SER A 112 -11.14 -5.02 -11.15
N ILE A 113 -11.43 -5.28 -12.42
CA ILE A 113 -11.64 -6.63 -12.94
C ILE A 113 -10.35 -7.45 -12.84
N GLY A 114 -9.21 -6.87 -13.20
CA GLY A 114 -7.90 -7.53 -13.07
C GLY A 114 -7.60 -7.97 -11.64
N PHE A 115 -7.83 -7.11 -10.68
CA PHE A 115 -7.66 -7.45 -9.26
C PHE A 115 -8.68 -8.48 -8.78
N LEU A 116 -9.94 -8.36 -9.16
CA LEU A 116 -10.99 -9.30 -8.79
C LEU A 116 -10.65 -10.73 -9.23
N VAL A 117 -10.13 -10.91 -10.43
CA VAL A 117 -9.75 -12.23 -10.96
C VAL A 117 -8.50 -12.77 -10.25
N GLY A 118 -7.55 -11.91 -9.92
CA GLY A 118 -6.30 -12.31 -9.26
C GLY A 118 -6.51 -12.88 -7.84
N TRP A 119 -7.42 -12.30 -7.07
CA TRP A 119 -7.66 -12.71 -5.68
C TRP A 119 -8.10 -14.16 -5.50
N PRO A 120 -9.10 -14.68 -6.20
CA PRO A 120 -9.48 -16.10 -6.13
C PRO A 120 -8.34 -17.04 -6.51
N VAL A 121 -7.59 -16.71 -7.56
CA VAL A 121 -6.44 -17.53 -8.00
C VAL A 121 -5.39 -17.61 -6.89
N ILE A 122 -5.01 -16.47 -6.29
CA ILE A 122 -4.03 -16.45 -5.20
C ILE A 122 -4.56 -17.20 -3.98
N THR A 123 -5.80 -16.92 -3.57
CA THR A 123 -6.37 -17.46 -2.33
C THR A 123 -6.56 -18.98 -2.40
N PHE A 124 -7.11 -19.49 -3.48
CA PHE A 124 -7.45 -20.92 -3.57
C PHE A 124 -6.33 -21.80 -4.12
N LEU A 125 -5.43 -21.27 -4.95
CA LEU A 125 -4.41 -22.09 -5.60
C LEU A 125 -3.01 -21.90 -5.02
N MET A 126 -2.72 -20.74 -4.43
CA MET A 126 -1.35 -20.39 -4.04
C MET A 126 -1.15 -20.17 -2.55
N ALA A 127 -2.09 -19.56 -1.85
CA ALA A 127 -1.87 -19.03 -0.50
C ALA A 127 -1.44 -20.12 0.50
N GLU A 128 -2.09 -21.26 0.53
CA GLU A 128 -1.75 -22.37 1.44
C GLU A 128 -0.36 -22.92 1.17
N ARG A 129 -0.01 -23.13 -0.09
CA ARG A 129 1.31 -23.64 -0.49
C ARG A 129 2.41 -22.65 -0.14
N LEU A 130 2.19 -21.36 -0.39
CA LEU A 130 3.15 -20.30 -0.05
C LEU A 130 3.34 -20.17 1.46
N ARG A 131 2.26 -20.25 2.23
CA ARG A 131 2.31 -20.23 3.70
C ARG A 131 3.15 -21.39 4.27
N ASN A 132 3.04 -22.57 3.70
CA ASN A 132 3.75 -23.75 4.18
C ASN A 132 5.23 -23.77 3.78
N LEU A 133 5.63 -23.02 2.76
CA LEU A 133 7.01 -22.96 2.26
C LEU A 133 7.81 -21.78 2.82
N GLY A 134 7.16 -20.65 3.11
CA GLY A 134 7.82 -19.42 3.53
C GLY A 134 7.76 -19.18 5.03
N LYS A 135 8.75 -18.44 5.55
CA LYS A 135 8.70 -17.94 6.95
C LYS A 135 7.98 -16.61 7.04
N PHE A 136 8.47 -15.58 6.35
CA PHE A 136 7.99 -14.22 6.48
C PHE A 136 7.79 -13.50 5.15
N THR A 137 8.63 -13.77 4.15
CA THR A 137 8.68 -13.00 2.91
C THR A 137 8.65 -13.89 1.68
N PHE A 138 8.31 -13.30 0.52
CA PHE A 138 8.39 -13.98 -0.77
C PHE A 138 9.81 -14.48 -1.07
N ALA A 139 10.84 -13.76 -0.63
CA ALA A 139 12.23 -14.17 -0.80
C ALA A 139 12.54 -15.50 -0.06
N ASP A 140 11.88 -15.75 1.07
CA ASP A 140 12.04 -17.02 1.81
C ASP A 140 11.42 -18.17 1.03
N VAL A 141 10.24 -17.96 0.41
CA VAL A 141 9.59 -18.96 -0.44
C VAL A 141 10.43 -19.29 -1.67
N ALA A 142 10.90 -18.27 -2.37
CA ALA A 142 11.75 -18.45 -3.55
C ALA A 142 13.08 -19.14 -3.20
N GLY A 143 13.67 -18.81 -2.04
CA GLY A 143 14.90 -19.40 -1.53
C GLY A 143 14.79 -20.88 -1.12
N TYR A 144 13.58 -21.42 -0.99
CA TYR A 144 13.39 -22.83 -0.68
C TYR A 144 13.82 -23.75 -1.81
N ARG A 145 13.60 -23.37 -3.06
CA ARG A 145 13.89 -24.20 -4.24
C ARG A 145 15.14 -23.81 -4.99
N PHE A 146 15.55 -22.56 -4.92
CA PHE A 146 16.67 -22.02 -5.68
C PHE A 146 17.88 -21.73 -4.79
N ALA A 147 19.05 -21.49 -5.40
CA ALA A 147 20.23 -21.06 -4.66
C ALA A 147 19.92 -19.81 -3.85
N GLN A 148 20.03 -19.91 -2.54
CA GLN A 148 19.48 -18.89 -1.61
C GLN A 148 20.04 -17.49 -1.85
N LYS A 149 21.36 -17.34 -1.95
CA LYS A 149 22.00 -16.02 -2.02
C LYS A 149 21.59 -15.22 -3.26
N PRO A 150 21.70 -15.72 -4.51
CA PRO A 150 21.32 -14.94 -5.69
C PRO A 150 19.81 -14.69 -5.78
N ILE A 151 18.98 -15.68 -5.43
CA ILE A 151 17.52 -15.52 -5.54
C ILE A 151 16.97 -14.56 -4.49
N ARG A 152 17.53 -14.57 -3.26
CA ARG A 152 17.13 -13.62 -2.23
C ARG A 152 17.50 -12.19 -2.60
N ILE A 153 18.67 -11.96 -3.20
CA ILE A 153 19.06 -10.62 -3.68
C ILE A 153 18.12 -10.17 -4.79
N PHE A 154 17.82 -11.03 -5.74
CA PHE A 154 16.92 -10.71 -6.86
C PHE A 154 15.50 -10.43 -6.37
N ALA A 155 14.94 -11.27 -5.51
CA ALA A 155 13.62 -11.09 -4.93
C ALA A 155 13.52 -9.82 -4.09
N ALA A 156 14.53 -9.53 -3.25
CA ALA A 156 14.58 -8.32 -2.46
C ALA A 156 14.65 -7.06 -3.34
N SER A 157 15.49 -7.08 -4.38
CA SER A 157 15.59 -5.96 -5.33
C SER A 157 14.27 -5.70 -6.05
N GLY A 158 13.60 -6.76 -6.53
CA GLY A 158 12.30 -6.65 -7.18
C GLY A 158 11.25 -6.09 -6.24
N THR A 159 11.20 -6.59 -5.00
CA THR A 159 10.28 -6.09 -3.98
C THR A 159 10.51 -4.61 -3.67
N LEU A 160 11.77 -4.18 -3.51
CA LEU A 160 12.09 -2.76 -3.27
C LEU A 160 11.63 -1.86 -4.41
N VAL A 161 11.80 -2.28 -5.66
CA VAL A 161 11.33 -1.52 -6.82
C VAL A 161 9.80 -1.39 -6.81
N VAL A 162 9.08 -2.49 -6.62
CA VAL A 162 7.61 -2.49 -6.56
C VAL A 162 7.12 -1.61 -5.41
N VAL A 163 7.70 -1.74 -4.22
CA VAL A 163 7.33 -0.94 -3.05
C VAL A 163 7.61 0.55 -3.28
N ALA A 164 8.73 0.90 -3.92
CA ALA A 164 9.04 2.30 -4.22
C ALA A 164 7.97 2.94 -5.13
N PHE A 165 7.58 2.27 -6.22
CA PHE A 165 6.51 2.75 -7.10
C PHE A 165 5.16 2.85 -6.40
N TYR A 166 4.80 1.83 -5.61
CA TYR A 166 3.56 1.83 -4.86
C TYR A 166 3.53 2.95 -3.81
N LEU A 167 4.64 3.18 -3.11
CA LEU A 167 4.77 4.25 -2.14
C LEU A 167 4.58 5.64 -2.78
N ILE A 168 5.15 5.88 -3.96
CA ILE A 168 4.95 7.13 -4.70
C ILE A 168 3.45 7.37 -4.96
N ALA A 169 2.73 6.36 -5.46
CA ALA A 169 1.29 6.48 -5.73
C ALA A 169 0.49 6.79 -4.45
N GLN A 170 0.82 6.12 -3.33
CA GLN A 170 0.17 6.35 -2.04
C GLN A 170 0.47 7.76 -1.48
N MET A 171 1.70 8.23 -1.61
CA MET A 171 2.10 9.57 -1.12
C MET A 171 1.44 10.68 -1.93
N VAL A 172 1.28 10.50 -3.26
CA VAL A 172 0.55 11.44 -4.11
C VAL A 172 -0.92 11.53 -3.67
N GLY A 173 -1.59 10.38 -3.48
CA GLY A 173 -2.98 10.34 -3.02
C GLY A 173 -3.16 10.96 -1.63
N ALA A 174 -2.34 10.58 -0.67
CA ALA A 174 -2.41 11.11 0.69
C ALA A 174 -2.08 12.61 0.75
N GLY A 175 -1.06 13.06 0.02
CA GLY A 175 -0.70 14.47 -0.07
C GLY A 175 -1.83 15.33 -0.66
N SER A 176 -2.51 14.83 -1.69
CA SER A 176 -3.66 15.50 -2.30
C SER A 176 -4.83 15.63 -1.32
N LEU A 177 -5.12 14.58 -0.55
CA LEU A 177 -6.18 14.62 0.47
C LEU A 177 -5.87 15.60 1.59
N ILE A 178 -4.65 15.62 2.10
CA ILE A 178 -4.24 16.55 3.15
C ILE A 178 -4.25 18.00 2.64
N LYS A 179 -3.80 18.23 1.42
CA LYS A 179 -3.93 19.55 0.77
C LYS A 179 -5.39 20.00 0.72
N LEU A 180 -6.31 19.11 0.33
CA LEU A 180 -7.72 19.40 0.25
C LEU A 180 -8.33 19.71 1.63
N LEU A 181 -8.00 18.92 2.65
CA LEU A 181 -8.58 19.04 3.99
C LEU A 181 -8.06 20.27 4.75
N PHE A 182 -6.76 20.51 4.68
CA PHE A 182 -6.07 21.53 5.50
C PHE A 182 -5.72 22.79 4.72
N GLY A 183 -5.85 22.80 3.40
CA GLY A 183 -5.42 23.90 2.55
C GLY A 183 -3.91 24.14 2.55
N LEU A 184 -3.10 23.16 2.99
CA LEU A 184 -1.65 23.22 3.00
C LEU A 184 -1.07 23.07 1.60
N ASP A 185 0.11 23.63 1.37
CA ASP A 185 0.86 23.34 0.15
C ASP A 185 1.20 21.84 0.10
N TYR A 186 1.12 21.28 -1.11
CA TYR A 186 1.29 19.85 -1.36
C TYR A 186 2.58 19.27 -0.75
N ILE A 187 3.69 20.01 -0.83
CA ILE A 187 4.98 19.52 -0.32
C ILE A 187 4.97 19.31 1.20
N TYR A 188 4.36 20.25 1.95
CA TYR A 188 4.24 20.11 3.39
C TYR A 188 3.28 18.97 3.77
N ALA A 189 2.19 18.81 3.02
CA ALA A 189 1.27 17.68 3.18
C ALA A 189 1.98 16.34 3.03
N VAL A 190 2.79 16.15 1.99
CA VAL A 190 3.56 14.93 1.74
C VAL A 190 4.58 14.68 2.85
N ILE A 191 5.30 15.70 3.32
CA ILE A 191 6.28 15.55 4.41
C ILE A 191 5.60 15.12 5.71
N ILE A 192 4.50 15.77 6.09
CA ILE A 192 3.76 15.43 7.32
C ILE A 192 3.27 13.98 7.27
N VAL A 193 2.63 13.59 6.17
CA VAL A 193 2.14 12.21 5.98
C VAL A 193 3.29 11.22 6.01
N GLY A 194 4.41 11.54 5.34
CA GLY A 194 5.60 10.69 5.32
C GLY A 194 6.18 10.44 6.70
N ILE A 195 6.33 11.48 7.50
CA ILE A 195 6.82 11.35 8.89
C ILE A 195 5.85 10.51 9.72
N LEU A 196 4.54 10.79 9.64
CA LEU A 196 3.52 10.06 10.37
C LEU A 196 3.50 8.57 10.00
N MET A 197 3.63 8.28 8.71
CA MET A 197 3.71 6.91 8.21
C MET A 197 4.97 6.20 8.71
N MET A 198 6.14 6.87 8.71
CA MET A 198 7.38 6.30 9.24
C MET A 198 7.25 5.93 10.72
N VAL A 199 6.70 6.83 11.53
CA VAL A 199 6.44 6.55 12.96
C VAL A 199 5.51 5.35 13.13
N TYR A 200 4.43 5.32 12.37
CA TYR A 200 3.46 4.24 12.42
C TYR A 200 4.06 2.86 12.05
N VAL A 201 4.83 2.79 10.97
CA VAL A 201 5.38 1.52 10.46
C VAL A 201 6.52 1.02 11.33
N LEU A 202 7.44 1.90 11.78
CA LEU A 202 8.61 1.51 12.55
C LEU A 202 8.25 0.90 13.90
N PHE A 203 7.20 1.39 14.55
CA PHE A 203 6.83 0.95 15.89
C PHE A 203 5.69 -0.07 15.93
N GLY A 204 4.84 -0.13 14.89
CA GLY A 204 3.61 -0.91 14.94
C GLY A 204 3.71 -2.38 14.52
N GLY A 205 4.56 -2.69 13.56
CA GLY A 205 4.64 -4.02 12.97
C GLY A 205 3.31 -4.51 12.39
N MET A 206 3.22 -5.82 12.13
CA MET A 206 2.03 -6.43 11.52
C MET A 206 0.78 -6.37 12.43
N THR A 207 0.95 -6.43 13.74
CA THR A 207 -0.18 -6.35 14.68
C THR A 207 -0.90 -5.01 14.58
N ALA A 208 -0.16 -3.90 14.56
CA ALA A 208 -0.76 -2.58 14.43
C ALA A 208 -1.42 -2.39 13.06
N THR A 209 -0.71 -2.75 11.99
CA THR A 209 -1.24 -2.67 10.62
C THR A 209 -2.53 -3.45 10.49
N THR A 210 -2.60 -4.68 10.96
CA THR A 210 -3.80 -5.52 10.89
C THR A 210 -5.00 -4.83 11.54
N TRP A 211 -4.87 -4.35 12.77
CA TRP A 211 -5.99 -3.72 13.47
C TRP A 211 -6.44 -2.40 12.83
N VAL A 212 -5.50 -1.58 12.38
CA VAL A 212 -5.84 -0.34 11.66
C VAL A 212 -6.54 -0.63 10.34
N GLN A 213 -6.11 -1.64 9.60
CA GLN A 213 -6.77 -2.03 8.35
C GLN A 213 -8.16 -2.62 8.58
N ILE A 214 -8.39 -3.39 9.67
CA ILE A 214 -9.71 -3.88 10.06
C ILE A 214 -10.67 -2.70 10.32
N ILE A 215 -10.23 -1.72 11.11
CA ILE A 215 -11.05 -0.54 11.41
C ILE A 215 -11.37 0.23 10.12
N LYS A 216 -10.37 0.45 9.27
CA LYS A 216 -10.54 1.11 7.98
C LYS A 216 -11.53 0.35 7.09
N ALA A 217 -11.43 -0.99 7.02
CA ALA A 217 -12.36 -1.81 6.25
C ALA A 217 -13.80 -1.63 6.74
N VAL A 218 -14.02 -1.72 8.04
CA VAL A 218 -15.36 -1.54 8.63
C VAL A 218 -15.91 -0.15 8.33
N MET A 219 -15.10 0.89 8.50
CA MET A 219 -15.52 2.27 8.21
C MET A 219 -15.87 2.48 6.73
N LEU A 220 -15.07 1.95 5.81
CA LEU A 220 -15.30 2.09 4.37
C LEU A 220 -16.46 1.24 3.84
N LEU A 221 -16.77 0.13 4.50
CA LEU A 221 -17.90 -0.73 4.11
C LEU A 221 -19.23 -0.26 4.72
N ALA A 222 -19.19 0.47 5.83
CA ALA A 222 -20.37 0.96 6.52
C ALA A 222 -20.81 2.38 6.07
N GLY A 223 -19.90 3.17 5.52
CA GLY A 223 -20.15 4.55 5.04
C GLY A 223 -20.28 4.67 3.57
#